data_59137e976b2fa543a4ecdf61d57dd7f8
#
_entry.id   59137e976b2fa543a4ecdf61d57dd7f8
#
_cell.length_a   1.000
_cell.length_b   1.000
_cell.length_c   1.000
_cell.angle_alpha   90.00
_cell.angle_beta   90.00
_cell.angle_gamma   90.00
#
_symmetry.space_group_name_H-M   'P 1'
#
loop_
_entity.id
_entity.type
_entity.pdbx_description
1 polymer ?
#
loop_
_entity_poly.entity_id
_entity_poly.type
_entity_poly.pdbx_seq_one_letter_code
_entity_poly.pdbx_strand_id
1 'polypeptide(L)'
;MKTKILIILLLCSSTSLFACDICGCFMGITPYDNQSSFGVLYRYRSYHGYNGQSQQIFPPYSSFSPVKGKNNFPPSSHNGLYSDYEVYRTTELRGRYFLQKRLELNLIVPYLNNSENYNLQNTTIGGLGDINIFAGYHLLRKLDKKIINQRLIGGLGLKLPTGNNQAKSKQGLTYVNPFQAGTGSTDGFVYLNYIIGFKNFGASLNSSYKFNGNNKRQESIANSSTQFLNVFYKIDINEKLKVIPSIQTSYEFTKGEKYKGLETGVHETNNVLTGFGLDIFVKNIGISSSIQTNTWSVKTDHPRSSGRVTLGLTYNLNQLYYAIN
;
A
#
# COMPACT_ATOMS: atom_id res chain seq x y z
N MET A 1 -36.15 4.86 11.49
CA MET A 1 -35.03 4.31 10.71
C MET A 1 -34.32 5.37 9.85
N LYS A 2 -35.02 6.31 9.21
CA LYS A 2 -34.41 7.34 8.34
C LYS A 2 -33.42 8.28 9.06
N THR A 3 -33.67 8.64 10.31
CA THR A 3 -32.81 9.51 11.13
C THR A 3 -31.48 8.86 11.52
N LYS A 4 -31.45 7.53 11.75
CA LYS A 4 -30.20 6.81 12.10
C LYS A 4 -29.26 6.64 10.91
N ILE A 5 -29.81 6.57 9.69
CA ILE A 5 -29.00 6.52 8.45
C ILE A 5 -28.39 7.90 8.17
N LEU A 6 -29.10 8.99 8.45
CA LEU A 6 -28.60 10.34 8.28
C LEU A 6 -27.45 10.67 9.25
N ILE A 7 -27.50 10.17 10.48
CA ILE A 7 -26.44 10.33 11.48
C ILE A 7 -25.18 9.56 11.07
N ILE A 8 -25.32 8.36 10.49
CA ILE A 8 -24.19 7.60 9.97
C ILE A 8 -23.55 8.29 8.74
N LEU A 9 -24.35 8.91 7.88
CA LEU A 9 -23.85 9.71 6.74
C LEU A 9 -23.17 11.02 7.21
N LEU A 10 -23.67 11.67 8.26
CA LEU A 10 -23.05 12.89 8.82
C LEU A 10 -21.74 12.60 9.57
N LEU A 11 -21.58 11.42 10.17
CA LEU A 11 -20.34 10.99 10.83
C LEU A 11 -19.22 10.63 9.82
N CYS A 12 -19.56 10.40 8.56
CA CYS A 12 -18.58 10.17 7.48
C CYS A 12 -18.03 11.47 6.85
N SER A 13 -18.55 12.65 7.21
CA SER A 13 -18.26 13.90 6.48
C SER A 13 -17.20 14.82 7.08
N SER A 14 -16.45 14.41 8.10
CA SER A 14 -15.49 15.30 8.78
C SER A 14 -14.21 14.67 9.29
N THR A 15 -13.56 13.82 8.50
CA THR A 15 -12.17 13.42 8.79
C THR A 15 -11.31 13.58 7.53
N SER A 16 -10.39 14.52 7.59
CA SER A 16 -9.29 14.62 6.62
C SER A 16 -8.45 13.34 6.72
N LEU A 17 -8.61 12.44 5.77
CA LEU A 17 -7.96 11.12 5.74
C LEU A 17 -6.67 11.21 4.91
N PHE A 18 -5.60 10.66 5.41
CA PHE A 18 -4.22 10.86 4.94
C PHE A 18 -3.55 9.52 4.56
N ALA A 19 -2.83 9.43 3.44
CA ALA A 19 -2.39 8.16 2.84
C ALA A 19 -0.87 7.97 2.67
N CYS A 20 -0.38 6.72 2.71
CA CYS A 20 0.99 6.30 2.37
C CYS A 20 1.00 4.96 1.63
N ASP A 21 1.90 4.86 0.65
CA ASP A 21 2.05 3.70 -0.23
C ASP A 21 2.65 2.45 0.46
N ILE A 22 3.14 2.60 1.66
CA ILE A 22 3.86 1.54 2.40
C ILE A 22 2.91 0.52 3.05
N CYS A 23 1.60 0.80 3.08
CA CYS A 23 0.64 -0.16 3.60
C CYS A 23 0.25 -1.17 2.52
N GLY A 24 1.07 -2.21 2.34
CA GLY A 24 0.76 -3.37 1.51
C GLY A 24 -0.43 -4.20 2.00
N CYS A 25 -1.45 -3.56 2.56
CA CYS A 25 -2.65 -4.21 3.11
C CYS A 25 -3.62 -4.70 2.03
N PHE A 26 -3.20 -4.67 0.76
CA PHE A 26 -3.99 -5.28 -0.30
C PHE A 26 -3.93 -6.80 -0.16
N MET A 27 -4.97 -7.35 0.42
CA MET A 27 -5.22 -8.79 0.38
C MET A 27 -6.05 -9.05 -0.87
N GLY A 28 -5.49 -9.80 -1.81
CA GLY A 28 -6.19 -10.19 -3.02
C GLY A 28 -7.55 -10.82 -2.69
N ILE A 29 -8.52 -10.64 -3.58
CA ILE A 29 -9.81 -11.31 -3.47
C ILE A 29 -9.54 -12.80 -3.57
N THR A 30 -9.99 -13.58 -2.60
CA THR A 30 -10.00 -15.03 -2.73
C THR A 30 -11.45 -15.47 -2.93
N PRO A 31 -11.74 -16.31 -3.93
CA PRO A 31 -13.08 -16.87 -4.14
C PRO A 31 -13.42 -17.89 -3.06
N TYR A 32 -12.46 -18.23 -2.23
CA TYR A 32 -12.59 -19.22 -1.16
C TYR A 32 -12.68 -18.51 0.18
N ASP A 33 -13.65 -18.89 0.97
CA ASP A 33 -13.84 -18.35 2.29
C ASP A 33 -13.03 -19.11 3.33
N ASN A 34 -12.42 -18.40 4.28
CA ASN A 34 -11.68 -18.95 5.43
C ASN A 34 -10.59 -19.97 5.04
N GLN A 35 -9.84 -19.71 3.99
CA GLN A 35 -8.69 -20.54 3.66
C GLN A 35 -7.39 -19.86 4.09
N SER A 36 -6.58 -20.59 4.82
CA SER A 36 -5.19 -20.24 5.04
C SER A 36 -4.43 -20.29 3.72
N SER A 37 -3.50 -19.40 3.54
CA SER A 37 -2.77 -19.28 2.28
C SER A 37 -1.37 -18.74 2.51
N PHE A 38 -0.47 -19.05 1.59
CA PHE A 38 0.81 -18.39 1.47
C PHE A 38 1.05 -18.02 0.02
N GLY A 39 1.88 -17.00 -0.21
CA GLY A 39 2.13 -16.56 -1.57
C GLY A 39 3.26 -15.55 -1.67
N VAL A 40 3.54 -15.19 -2.91
CA VAL A 40 4.50 -14.17 -3.28
C VAL A 40 3.76 -13.10 -4.06
N LEU A 41 4.01 -11.84 -3.73
CA LEU A 41 3.51 -10.70 -4.47
C LEU A 41 4.68 -9.83 -4.91
N TYR A 42 4.75 -9.54 -6.19
CA TYR A 42 5.65 -8.55 -6.74
C TYR A 42 4.89 -7.26 -7.05
N ARG A 43 5.44 -6.12 -6.62
CA ARG A 43 4.89 -4.81 -6.90
C ARG A 43 5.96 -3.92 -7.50
N TYR A 44 5.61 -3.29 -8.59
CA TYR A 44 6.40 -2.27 -9.25
C TYR A 44 5.63 -0.95 -9.19
N ARG A 45 6.29 0.11 -8.79
CA ARG A 45 5.75 1.46 -8.78
C ARG A 45 6.78 2.44 -9.32
N SER A 46 6.34 3.32 -10.20
CA SER A 46 7.20 4.35 -10.78
C SER A 46 6.67 5.74 -10.52
N TYR A 47 7.60 6.66 -10.37
CA TYR A 47 7.37 8.10 -10.24
C TYR A 47 8.23 8.79 -11.28
N HIS A 48 7.66 9.73 -12.01
CA HIS A 48 8.34 10.45 -13.08
C HIS A 48 7.99 11.93 -12.99
N GLY A 49 8.97 12.76 -13.36
CA GLY A 49 8.82 14.18 -13.56
C GLY A 49 8.47 14.96 -12.31
N TYR A 50 9.06 16.10 -12.17
CA TYR A 50 8.69 17.07 -11.15
C TYR A 50 7.75 18.09 -11.78
N ASN A 51 6.59 18.32 -11.17
CA ASN A 51 5.65 19.30 -11.64
C ASN A 51 5.85 20.60 -10.86
N GLY A 52 6.33 21.61 -11.54
CA GLY A 52 6.37 22.94 -11.00
C GLY A 52 7.75 23.58 -11.07
N GLN A 53 7.77 24.89 -11.04
CA GLN A 53 8.96 25.73 -11.17
C GLN A 53 9.79 25.81 -9.89
N SER A 54 9.46 25.11 -8.83
CA SER A 54 10.29 25.11 -7.64
C SER A 54 11.35 24.04 -7.78
N GLN A 55 12.51 24.48 -8.12
CA GLN A 55 13.77 23.74 -8.19
C GLN A 55 14.26 23.28 -6.80
N GLN A 56 13.40 22.79 -5.96
CA GLN A 56 13.82 22.09 -4.77
C GLN A 56 14.04 20.63 -5.15
N ILE A 57 15.17 20.44 -5.73
CA ILE A 57 15.86 19.18 -5.90
C ILE A 57 15.97 18.56 -4.52
N PHE A 58 15.28 17.42 -4.31
CA PHE A 58 15.56 16.59 -3.16
C PHE A 58 17.00 16.13 -3.26
N PRO A 59 17.89 16.53 -2.34
CA PRO A 59 19.07 15.75 -2.20
C PRO A 59 18.59 14.34 -1.75
N PRO A 60 19.06 13.27 -2.39
CA PRO A 60 18.74 11.90 -1.97
C PRO A 60 19.25 11.60 -0.55
N TYR A 61 19.71 12.60 0.17
CA TYR A 61 20.39 12.52 1.44
C TYR A 61 19.68 13.36 2.49
N SER A 62 19.55 12.81 3.69
CA SER A 62 19.02 13.50 4.85
C SER A 62 19.99 14.59 5.36
N SER A 63 20.22 15.60 4.58
CA SER A 63 20.92 16.82 5.03
C SER A 63 19.92 17.84 5.57
N PHE A 64 19.06 17.42 6.51
CA PHE A 64 18.18 18.34 7.19
C PHE A 64 18.93 19.05 8.33
N SER A 65 19.52 20.17 8.00
CA SER A 65 19.63 21.26 8.97
C SER A 65 18.36 22.09 8.86
N PRO A 66 17.54 22.24 9.92
CA PRO A 66 16.42 23.16 9.90
C PRO A 66 16.98 24.58 10.01
N VAL A 67 17.52 25.10 8.92
CA VAL A 67 17.90 26.50 8.86
C VAL A 67 16.66 27.31 8.56
N LYS A 68 16.04 27.86 9.60
CA LYS A 68 15.26 29.08 9.48
C LYS A 68 16.23 30.20 9.03
N GLY A 69 16.48 30.29 7.76
CA GLY A 69 17.30 31.34 7.17
C GLY A 69 17.01 31.40 5.68
N LYS A 70 16.81 32.59 5.15
CA LYS A 70 16.67 32.85 3.72
C LYS A 70 17.73 32.04 2.97
N ASN A 71 17.31 30.98 2.31
CA ASN A 71 18.19 30.07 1.60
C ASN A 71 18.74 30.80 0.37
N ASN A 72 19.93 31.33 0.50
CA ASN A 72 20.77 31.67 -0.64
C ASN A 72 21.47 30.38 -1.12
N PHE A 73 20.72 29.38 -1.51
CA PHE A 73 21.24 28.37 -2.42
C PHE A 73 21.30 29.04 -3.79
N PRO A 74 22.43 28.99 -4.50
CA PRO A 74 22.45 29.44 -5.87
C PRO A 74 21.37 28.69 -6.63
N PRO A 75 20.55 29.35 -7.44
CA PRO A 75 19.59 28.67 -8.28
C PRO A 75 20.37 27.69 -9.16
N SER A 76 20.30 26.41 -8.87
CA SER A 76 20.85 25.42 -9.78
C SER A 76 19.98 25.50 -11.03
N SER A 77 20.55 26.03 -12.09
CA SER A 77 19.96 26.17 -13.41
C SER A 77 19.78 24.80 -14.09
N HIS A 78 19.17 23.87 -13.39
CA HIS A 78 18.85 22.55 -13.95
C HIS A 78 17.37 22.55 -14.29
N ASN A 79 17.08 22.73 -15.57
CA ASN A 79 15.85 22.30 -16.16
C ASN A 79 15.72 20.83 -15.78
N GLY A 80 14.82 20.51 -14.80
CA GLY A 80 14.55 19.14 -14.40
C GLY A 80 14.29 18.33 -15.65
N LEU A 81 15.21 17.48 -16.01
CA LEU A 81 15.10 16.68 -17.22
C LEU A 81 13.96 15.71 -16.99
N TYR A 82 13.11 15.52 -17.99
CA TYR A 82 12.06 14.48 -18.02
C TYR A 82 12.64 13.07 -17.79
N SER A 83 13.95 12.92 -17.65
CA SER A 83 14.69 11.70 -17.40
C SER A 83 14.78 11.31 -15.92
N ASP A 84 14.44 12.19 -14.98
CA ASP A 84 14.52 11.85 -13.56
C ASP A 84 13.33 10.98 -13.15
N TYR A 85 13.63 9.84 -12.53
CA TYR A 85 12.61 8.89 -12.11
C TYR A 85 13.00 8.17 -10.83
N GLU A 86 12.00 7.72 -10.11
CA GLU A 86 12.13 6.80 -9.00
C GLU A 86 11.31 5.53 -9.30
N VAL A 87 11.87 4.39 -8.97
CA VAL A 87 11.22 3.10 -9.12
C VAL A 87 11.35 2.31 -7.84
N TYR A 88 10.22 1.90 -7.32
CA TYR A 88 10.10 1.07 -6.13
C TYR A 88 9.64 -0.34 -6.54
N ARG A 89 10.48 -1.33 -6.28
CA ARG A 89 10.18 -2.75 -6.53
C ARG A 89 10.13 -3.46 -5.20
N THR A 90 9.02 -4.11 -4.92
CA THR A 90 8.85 -4.85 -3.69
C THR A 90 8.40 -6.27 -3.99
N THR A 91 9.13 -7.25 -3.52
CA THR A 91 8.71 -8.66 -3.52
C THR A 91 8.30 -9.01 -2.09
N GLU A 92 7.06 -9.43 -1.88
CA GLU A 92 6.52 -9.75 -0.57
C GLU A 92 6.22 -11.23 -0.44
N LEU A 93 6.77 -11.88 0.58
CA LEU A 93 6.27 -13.16 1.04
C LEU A 93 5.08 -12.89 1.97
N ARG A 94 3.95 -13.52 1.68
CA ARG A 94 2.69 -13.32 2.40
C ARG A 94 2.17 -14.63 2.96
N GLY A 95 1.81 -14.62 4.24
CA GLY A 95 1.15 -15.72 4.91
C GLY A 95 -0.16 -15.24 5.53
N ARG A 96 -1.22 -16.01 5.36
CA ARG A 96 -2.49 -15.86 6.07
C ARG A 96 -2.84 -17.17 6.74
N TYR A 97 -3.15 -17.11 8.01
CA TYR A 97 -3.56 -18.28 8.78
C TYR A 97 -4.85 -17.99 9.54
N PHE A 98 -5.83 -18.85 9.37
CA PHE A 98 -7.10 -18.81 10.11
C PHE A 98 -6.96 -19.62 11.40
N LEU A 99 -6.85 -18.94 12.53
CA LEU A 99 -6.89 -19.56 13.86
C LEU A 99 -8.27 -20.14 14.16
N GLN A 100 -9.31 -19.41 13.76
CA GLN A 100 -10.72 -19.76 13.96
C GLN A 100 -11.53 -19.28 12.75
N LYS A 101 -12.81 -19.69 12.67
CA LYS A 101 -13.73 -19.28 11.59
C LYS A 101 -13.82 -17.76 11.38
N ARG A 102 -13.46 -16.96 12.39
CA ARG A 102 -13.57 -15.49 12.36
C ARG A 102 -12.27 -14.75 12.62
N LEU A 103 -11.21 -15.43 13.03
CA LEU A 103 -9.94 -14.80 13.38
C LEU A 103 -8.85 -15.23 12.41
N GLU A 104 -8.28 -14.28 11.70
CA GLU A 104 -7.16 -14.49 10.80
C GLU A 104 -5.91 -13.76 11.30
N LEU A 105 -4.76 -14.40 11.14
CA LEU A 105 -3.44 -13.81 11.33
C LEU A 105 -2.75 -13.67 9.98
N ASN A 106 -2.05 -12.57 9.80
CA ASN A 106 -1.37 -12.26 8.57
C ASN A 106 0.07 -11.85 8.86
N LEU A 107 0.98 -12.29 7.98
CA LEU A 107 2.39 -11.94 7.99
C LEU A 107 2.80 -11.51 6.60
N ILE A 108 3.53 -10.39 6.50
CA ILE A 108 4.13 -9.91 5.25
C ILE A 108 5.61 -9.65 5.51
N VAL A 109 6.46 -10.29 4.72
CA VAL A 109 7.92 -10.10 4.74
C VAL A 109 8.33 -9.50 3.39
N PRO A 110 8.61 -8.19 3.30
CA PRO A 110 8.97 -7.54 2.06
C PRO A 110 10.48 -7.60 1.82
N TYR A 111 10.86 -7.73 0.55
CA TYR A 111 12.19 -7.47 0.03
C TYR A 111 12.09 -6.33 -0.99
N LEU A 112 12.81 -5.25 -0.75
CA LEU A 112 12.78 -4.05 -1.57
C LEU A 112 14.00 -3.98 -2.48
N ASN A 113 13.77 -3.39 -3.67
CA ASN A 113 14.82 -3.02 -4.61
C ASN A 113 14.42 -1.70 -5.26
N ASN A 114 14.80 -0.61 -4.64
CA ASN A 114 14.45 0.76 -5.02
C ASN A 114 15.57 1.35 -5.87
N SER A 115 15.21 2.01 -6.95
CA SER A 115 16.14 2.67 -7.85
C SER A 115 15.70 4.09 -8.12
N GLU A 116 16.63 5.01 -8.16
CA GLU A 116 16.43 6.38 -8.61
C GLU A 116 17.43 6.73 -9.70
N ASN A 117 17.02 7.54 -10.65
CA ASN A 117 17.88 8.22 -11.58
C ASN A 117 17.73 9.72 -11.33
N TYR A 118 18.80 10.35 -10.93
CA TYR A 118 18.85 11.75 -10.67
C TYR A 118 20.11 12.34 -11.30
N ASN A 119 19.94 13.39 -12.14
CA ASN A 119 21.05 14.00 -12.88
C ASN A 119 21.95 12.97 -13.59
N LEU A 120 21.33 11.98 -14.26
CA LEU A 120 22.03 10.88 -14.96
C LEU A 120 22.83 9.95 -14.02
N GLN A 121 22.68 10.07 -12.71
CA GLN A 121 23.26 9.15 -11.75
C GLN A 121 22.22 8.16 -11.28
N ASN A 122 22.48 6.90 -11.54
CA ASN A 122 21.64 5.80 -11.08
C ASN A 122 22.09 5.33 -9.69
N THR A 123 21.15 5.27 -8.77
CA THR A 123 21.35 4.69 -7.44
C THR A 123 20.34 3.56 -7.22
N THR A 124 20.78 2.47 -6.63
CA THR A 124 19.90 1.36 -6.27
C THR A 124 20.17 0.95 -4.83
N ILE A 125 19.11 0.79 -4.05
CA ILE A 125 19.15 0.26 -2.69
C ILE A 125 18.22 -0.94 -2.63
N GLY A 126 18.74 -2.07 -2.12
CA GLY A 126 17.97 -3.27 -1.92
C GLY A 126 18.19 -3.87 -0.54
N GLY A 127 17.24 -4.67 -0.11
CA GLY A 127 17.33 -5.39 1.16
C GLY A 127 15.99 -5.83 1.71
N LEU A 128 16.06 -6.56 2.83
CA LEU A 128 14.88 -6.93 3.59
C LEU A 128 14.22 -5.66 4.14
N GLY A 129 12.91 -5.58 3.99
CA GLY A 129 12.12 -4.47 4.49
C GLY A 129 11.56 -4.70 5.88
N ASP A 130 10.68 -3.80 6.30
CA ASP A 130 10.01 -3.87 7.59
C ASP A 130 8.88 -4.93 7.56
N ILE A 131 8.94 -5.90 8.46
CA ILE A 131 7.95 -6.98 8.55
C ILE A 131 6.64 -6.42 9.10
N ASN A 132 5.52 -6.82 8.48
CA ASN A 132 4.19 -6.50 8.97
C ASN A 132 3.49 -7.75 9.51
N ILE A 133 2.95 -7.64 10.73
CA ILE A 133 2.16 -8.68 11.40
C ILE A 133 0.82 -8.06 11.78
N PHE A 134 -0.29 -8.72 11.41
CA PHE A 134 -1.61 -8.18 11.71
C PHE A 134 -2.67 -9.26 11.87
N ALA A 135 -3.71 -8.92 12.63
CA ALA A 135 -4.84 -9.77 12.89
C ALA A 135 -6.12 -9.12 12.37
N GLY A 136 -7.02 -9.93 11.81
CA GLY A 136 -8.33 -9.53 11.34
C GLY A 136 -9.43 -10.36 11.97
N TYR A 137 -10.51 -9.70 12.37
CA TYR A 137 -11.71 -10.35 12.87
C TYR A 137 -12.88 -10.12 11.93
N HIS A 138 -13.57 -11.20 11.55
CA HIS A 138 -14.76 -11.16 10.70
C HIS A 138 -15.97 -10.67 11.51
N LEU A 139 -16.17 -9.35 11.52
CA LEU A 139 -17.27 -8.68 12.22
C LEU A 139 -18.63 -9.08 11.64
N LEU A 140 -18.72 -9.13 10.31
CA LEU A 140 -19.90 -9.56 9.57
C LEU A 140 -19.49 -10.69 8.60
N ARG A 141 -20.24 -11.79 8.63
CA ARG A 141 -20.08 -12.90 7.71
C ARG A 141 -21.46 -13.47 7.38
N LYS A 142 -22.07 -12.91 6.34
CA LYS A 142 -23.34 -13.39 5.77
C LYS A 142 -23.03 -14.02 4.42
N LEU A 143 -22.98 -15.33 4.38
CA LEU A 143 -22.72 -16.11 3.17
C LEU A 143 -24.02 -16.83 2.78
N ASP A 144 -25.10 -16.07 2.65
CA ASP A 144 -26.35 -16.61 2.16
C ASP A 144 -26.22 -16.83 0.64
N LYS A 145 -26.02 -18.11 0.29
CA LYS A 145 -25.63 -18.55 -1.06
C LYS A 145 -26.63 -18.19 -2.16
N LYS A 146 -27.82 -17.68 -1.80
CA LYS A 146 -28.89 -17.49 -2.79
C LYS A 146 -28.85 -16.11 -3.47
N ILE A 147 -28.50 -15.03 -2.77
CA ILE A 147 -28.67 -13.69 -3.34
C ILE A 147 -27.47 -12.77 -3.04
N ILE A 148 -27.16 -12.49 -1.77
CA ILE A 148 -26.13 -11.53 -1.39
C ILE A 148 -25.17 -12.15 -0.38
N ASN A 149 -23.89 -12.10 -0.68
CA ASN A 149 -22.82 -12.49 0.22
C ASN A 149 -22.13 -11.24 0.75
N GLN A 150 -21.90 -11.16 2.05
CA GLN A 150 -21.26 -10.01 2.69
C GLN A 150 -20.23 -10.46 3.71
N ARG A 151 -19.08 -9.79 3.70
CA ARG A 151 -18.05 -9.91 4.74
C ARG A 151 -17.58 -8.52 5.15
N LEU A 152 -17.44 -8.30 6.44
CA LEU A 152 -16.76 -7.15 7.00
C LEU A 152 -15.67 -7.65 7.94
N ILE A 153 -14.44 -7.33 7.65
CA ILE A 153 -13.28 -7.68 8.45
C ILE A 153 -12.69 -6.40 9.00
N GLY A 154 -12.57 -6.32 10.32
CA GLY A 154 -11.84 -5.25 11.01
C GLY A 154 -10.56 -5.82 11.59
N GLY A 155 -9.46 -5.08 11.49
CA GLY A 155 -8.20 -5.57 11.99
C GLY A 155 -7.23 -4.47 12.39
N LEU A 156 -6.18 -4.91 13.05
CA LEU A 156 -5.08 -4.07 13.50
C LEU A 156 -3.76 -4.80 13.29
N GLY A 157 -2.69 -4.05 13.14
CA GLY A 157 -1.38 -4.60 12.92
C GLY A 157 -0.24 -3.70 13.32
N LEU A 158 0.94 -4.30 13.29
CA LEU A 158 2.21 -3.65 13.58
C LEU A 158 3.17 -3.87 12.42
N LYS A 159 3.92 -2.83 12.09
CA LYS A 159 5.13 -2.91 11.27
C LYS A 159 6.34 -2.85 12.19
N LEU A 160 7.21 -3.84 12.09
CA LEU A 160 8.43 -3.98 12.88
C LEU A 160 9.63 -3.42 12.09
N PRO A 161 10.55 -2.66 12.73
CA PRO A 161 11.70 -2.05 12.08
C PRO A 161 12.82 -3.06 11.80
N THR A 162 12.53 -4.05 10.97
CA THR A 162 13.47 -5.13 10.62
C THR A 162 14.33 -4.80 9.40
N GLY A 163 13.90 -3.84 8.60
CA GLY A 163 14.60 -3.41 7.40
C GLY A 163 15.78 -2.47 7.69
N ASN A 164 16.72 -2.43 6.75
CA ASN A 164 17.86 -1.53 6.88
C ASN A 164 17.44 -0.08 6.56
N ASN A 165 17.65 0.82 7.51
CA ASN A 165 17.39 2.25 7.40
C ASN A 165 18.67 3.11 7.50
N GLN A 166 19.85 2.51 7.29
CA GLN A 166 21.15 3.18 7.43
C GLN A 166 21.98 3.13 6.15
N ALA A 167 21.36 2.83 5.00
CA ALA A 167 22.05 2.86 3.74
C ALA A 167 22.57 4.28 3.44
N LYS A 168 23.82 4.37 2.99
CA LYS A 168 24.53 5.62 2.75
C LYS A 168 25.03 5.71 1.32
N SER A 169 25.13 6.92 0.83
CA SER A 169 25.78 7.23 -0.43
C SER A 169 27.30 7.01 -0.36
N LYS A 170 27.97 7.10 -1.50
CA LYS A 170 29.44 7.10 -1.60
C LYS A 170 30.07 8.23 -0.78
N GLN A 171 29.36 9.34 -0.58
CA GLN A 171 29.80 10.49 0.22
C GLN A 171 29.50 10.32 1.73
N GLY A 172 28.96 9.19 2.16
CA GLY A 172 28.65 8.91 3.56
C GLY A 172 27.32 9.49 4.06
N LEU A 173 26.53 10.15 3.22
CA LEU A 173 25.23 10.72 3.57
C LEU A 173 24.15 9.62 3.56
N THR A 174 23.30 9.62 4.59
CA THR A 174 22.20 8.65 4.71
C THR A 174 21.07 9.00 3.76
N TYR A 175 20.56 8.00 3.02
CA TYR A 175 19.40 8.19 2.13
C TYR A 175 18.12 8.51 2.93
N VAL A 176 17.18 9.17 2.28
CA VAL A 176 15.85 9.48 2.84
C VAL A 176 15.06 8.22 3.13
N ASN A 177 14.17 8.27 4.14
CA ASN A 177 13.44 7.11 4.61
C ASN A 177 12.64 6.36 3.52
N PRO A 178 11.88 7.01 2.63
CA PRO A 178 11.11 6.28 1.63
C PRO A 178 11.95 5.48 0.64
N PHE A 179 13.19 5.90 0.40
CA PHE A 179 14.09 5.21 -0.53
C PHE A 179 14.81 4.03 0.13
N GLN A 180 14.92 4.01 1.45
CA GLN A 180 15.55 2.94 2.23
C GLN A 180 14.72 1.64 2.22
N ALA A 181 15.36 0.50 2.51
CA ALA A 181 14.67 -0.77 2.64
C ALA A 181 13.77 -0.82 3.89
N GLY A 182 14.13 -0.13 4.97
CA GLY A 182 13.35 0.00 6.19
C GLY A 182 13.24 1.43 6.68
N THR A 183 12.25 1.71 7.52
CA THR A 183 12.05 3.05 8.09
C THR A 183 12.75 3.23 9.44
N GLY A 184 13.09 2.12 10.11
CA GLY A 184 13.67 2.12 11.45
C GLY A 184 12.68 2.50 12.56
N SER A 185 11.38 2.60 12.24
CA SER A 185 10.30 2.90 13.19
C SER A 185 9.35 1.72 13.35
N THR A 186 8.79 1.57 14.55
CA THR A 186 7.64 0.71 14.77
C THR A 186 6.38 1.52 14.47
N ASP A 187 5.53 1.00 13.58
CA ASP A 187 4.29 1.64 13.19
C ASP A 187 3.10 0.75 13.51
N GLY A 188 2.00 1.38 13.92
CA GLY A 188 0.72 0.69 14.09
C GLY A 188 -0.21 0.98 12.93
N PHE A 189 -1.12 0.05 12.60
CA PHE A 189 -2.17 0.34 11.64
C PHE A 189 -3.48 -0.37 11.98
N VAL A 190 -4.56 0.21 11.52
CA VAL A 190 -5.91 -0.38 11.56
C VAL A 190 -6.46 -0.49 10.16
N TYR A 191 -7.32 -1.47 9.92
CA TYR A 191 -7.96 -1.62 8.62
C TYR A 191 -9.38 -2.16 8.73
N LEU A 192 -10.16 -1.85 7.71
CA LEU A 192 -11.47 -2.41 7.44
C LEU A 192 -11.49 -2.94 6.01
N ASN A 193 -11.99 -4.16 5.84
CA ASN A 193 -12.21 -4.75 4.52
C ASN A 193 -13.68 -5.17 4.42
N TYR A 194 -14.43 -4.53 3.53
CA TYR A 194 -15.82 -4.87 3.25
C TYR A 194 -15.92 -5.48 1.86
N ILE A 195 -16.52 -6.65 1.79
CA ILE A 195 -16.72 -7.39 0.54
C ILE A 195 -18.21 -7.69 0.41
N ILE A 196 -18.77 -7.35 -0.74
CA ILE A 196 -20.14 -7.67 -1.10
C ILE A 196 -20.15 -8.38 -2.45
N GLY A 197 -20.94 -9.44 -2.56
CA GLY A 197 -21.16 -10.18 -3.80
C GLY A 197 -22.65 -10.38 -4.05
N PHE A 198 -23.06 -10.19 -5.30
CA PHE A 198 -24.39 -10.48 -5.80
C PHE A 198 -24.27 -11.34 -7.04
N LYS A 199 -24.64 -12.62 -6.93
CA LYS A 199 -24.41 -13.63 -7.98
C LYS A 199 -22.93 -13.64 -8.37
N ASN A 200 -22.62 -13.26 -9.61
CA ASN A 200 -21.27 -13.23 -10.16
C ASN A 200 -20.59 -11.86 -10.02
N PHE A 201 -21.34 -10.79 -9.72
CA PHE A 201 -20.79 -9.47 -9.47
C PHE A 201 -20.36 -9.33 -8.02
N GLY A 202 -19.33 -8.56 -7.78
CA GLY A 202 -18.92 -8.21 -6.44
C GLY A 202 -18.13 -6.91 -6.40
N ALA A 203 -18.05 -6.38 -5.18
CA ALA A 203 -17.21 -5.23 -4.88
C ALA A 203 -16.50 -5.46 -3.54
N SER A 204 -15.31 -4.92 -3.42
CA SER A 204 -14.59 -4.86 -2.15
C SER A 204 -14.04 -3.47 -1.92
N LEU A 205 -14.19 -2.99 -0.70
CA LEU A 205 -13.58 -1.76 -0.20
C LEU A 205 -12.62 -2.13 0.93
N ASN A 206 -11.34 -1.83 0.73
CA ASN A 206 -10.33 -1.90 1.77
C ASN A 206 -9.97 -0.47 2.19
N SER A 207 -10.06 -0.21 3.48
CA SER A 207 -9.71 1.07 4.08
C SER A 207 -8.68 0.82 5.17
N SER A 208 -7.55 1.50 5.13
CA SER A 208 -6.52 1.39 6.15
C SER A 208 -6.00 2.75 6.59
N TYR A 209 -5.64 2.83 7.86
CA TYR A 209 -4.98 3.98 8.44
C TYR A 209 -3.75 3.53 9.23
N LYS A 210 -2.63 4.19 9.00
CA LYS A 210 -1.35 3.87 9.60
C LYS A 210 -0.83 5.00 10.45
N PHE A 211 -0.46 4.66 11.67
CA PHE A 211 0.19 5.52 12.66
C PHE A 211 1.69 5.25 12.58
N ASN A 212 2.45 6.19 12.04
CA ASN A 212 3.87 6.03 11.86
C ASN A 212 4.65 6.59 13.05
N GLY A 213 5.52 5.75 13.63
CA GLY A 213 6.42 6.12 14.70
C GLY A 213 7.67 6.84 14.20
N ASN A 214 8.43 7.42 15.13
CA ASN A 214 9.73 8.01 14.83
C ASN A 214 10.83 6.94 14.88
N ASN A 215 11.82 7.06 14.01
CA ASN A 215 13.06 6.30 14.11
C ASN A 215 14.03 6.94 15.12
N LYS A 216 15.21 6.34 15.32
CA LYS A 216 16.25 6.85 16.24
C LYS A 216 16.78 8.23 15.84
N ARG A 217 16.63 8.65 14.58
CA ARG A 217 17.03 9.97 14.08
C ARG A 217 15.94 11.02 14.22
N GLN A 218 14.83 10.70 14.88
CA GLN A 218 13.63 11.55 14.99
C GLN A 218 12.98 11.85 13.62
N GLU A 219 13.14 10.95 12.67
CA GLU A 219 12.49 10.98 11.36
C GLU A 219 11.34 10.00 11.36
N SER A 220 10.26 10.38 10.70
CA SER A 220 9.12 9.49 10.43
C SER A 220 8.44 9.90 9.13
N ILE A 221 7.61 9.00 8.62
CA ILE A 221 6.63 9.36 7.60
C ILE A 221 5.38 9.84 8.35
N ALA A 222 4.70 10.87 7.86
CA ALA A 222 3.45 11.29 8.44
C ALA A 222 2.43 10.14 8.41
N ASN A 223 1.48 10.16 9.34
CA ASN A 223 0.39 9.18 9.34
C ASN A 223 -0.29 9.12 7.98
N SER A 224 -0.80 7.97 7.62
CA SER A 224 -1.21 7.69 6.24
C SER A 224 -2.47 6.85 6.17
N SER A 225 -3.25 7.03 5.11
CA SER A 225 -4.48 6.27 4.84
C SER A 225 -4.50 5.79 3.39
N THR A 226 -5.04 4.63 3.16
CA THR A 226 -5.27 4.09 1.81
C THR A 226 -6.70 3.57 1.72
N GLN A 227 -7.38 3.96 0.64
CA GLN A 227 -8.69 3.44 0.26
C GLN A 227 -8.52 2.67 -1.05
N PHE A 228 -8.95 1.44 -1.08
CA PHE A 228 -8.89 0.61 -2.28
C PHE A 228 -10.26 0.02 -2.58
N LEU A 229 -10.83 0.46 -3.68
CA LEU A 229 -12.09 -0.06 -4.20
C LEU A 229 -11.79 -0.98 -5.38
N ASN A 230 -12.40 -2.15 -5.37
CA ASN A 230 -12.30 -3.12 -6.43
C ASN A 230 -13.70 -3.64 -6.78
N VAL A 231 -14.11 -3.51 -8.04
CA VAL A 231 -15.36 -4.04 -8.59
C VAL A 231 -15.00 -5.15 -9.55
N PHE A 232 -15.59 -6.32 -9.36
CA PHE A 232 -15.18 -7.54 -10.06
C PHE A 232 -16.35 -8.36 -10.56
N TYR A 233 -16.08 -9.17 -11.56
CA TYR A 233 -17.00 -10.16 -12.08
C TYR A 233 -16.37 -11.55 -12.03
N LYS A 234 -17.07 -12.52 -11.40
CA LYS A 234 -16.59 -13.89 -11.25
C LYS A 234 -17.11 -14.75 -12.42
N ILE A 235 -16.19 -15.36 -13.17
CA ILE A 235 -16.47 -16.28 -14.25
C ILE A 235 -16.03 -17.67 -13.79
N ASP A 236 -16.97 -18.55 -13.53
CA ASP A 236 -16.71 -19.97 -13.24
C ASP A 236 -16.68 -20.72 -14.57
N ILE A 237 -15.48 -20.97 -15.13
CA ILE A 237 -15.32 -21.70 -16.38
C ILE A 237 -15.63 -23.19 -16.15
N ASN A 238 -15.14 -23.73 -15.05
CA ASN A 238 -15.45 -25.07 -14.54
C ASN A 238 -15.19 -25.13 -13.04
N GLU A 239 -15.37 -26.28 -12.42
CA GLU A 239 -15.18 -26.47 -10.97
C GLU A 239 -13.75 -26.14 -10.50
N LYS A 240 -12.76 -26.25 -11.37
CA LYS A 240 -11.33 -26.06 -11.05
C LYS A 240 -10.77 -24.72 -11.49
N LEU A 241 -11.41 -24.04 -12.45
CA LEU A 241 -10.91 -22.82 -13.07
C LEU A 241 -11.91 -21.68 -12.90
N LYS A 242 -11.49 -20.62 -12.24
CA LYS A 242 -12.23 -19.37 -12.06
C LYS A 242 -11.39 -18.20 -12.54
N VAL A 243 -12.04 -17.28 -13.24
CA VAL A 243 -11.42 -16.05 -13.75
C VAL A 243 -12.19 -14.85 -13.22
N ILE A 244 -11.49 -13.87 -12.67
CA ILE A 244 -12.10 -12.72 -12.01
C ILE A 244 -11.46 -11.43 -12.55
N PRO A 245 -11.96 -10.89 -13.68
CA PRO A 245 -11.60 -9.55 -14.11
C PRO A 245 -12.16 -8.50 -13.15
N SER A 246 -11.45 -7.39 -13.01
CA SER A 246 -11.83 -6.32 -12.10
C SER A 246 -11.40 -4.93 -12.56
N ILE A 247 -12.13 -3.93 -12.09
CA ILE A 247 -11.76 -2.51 -12.17
C ILE A 247 -11.38 -2.08 -10.77
N GLN A 248 -10.25 -1.41 -10.65
CA GLN A 248 -9.64 -1.06 -9.38
C GLN A 248 -9.40 0.45 -9.30
N THR A 249 -9.67 1.01 -8.13
CA THR A 249 -9.33 2.39 -7.83
C THR A 249 -8.73 2.45 -6.43
N SER A 250 -7.61 3.13 -6.29
CA SER A 250 -7.00 3.40 -4.99
C SER A 250 -6.82 4.89 -4.79
N TYR A 251 -7.18 5.36 -3.61
CA TYR A 251 -6.88 6.69 -3.13
C TYR A 251 -5.81 6.60 -2.05
N GLU A 252 -4.74 7.34 -2.19
CA GLU A 252 -3.59 7.33 -1.30
C GLU A 252 -3.25 8.75 -0.88
N PHE A 253 -3.06 8.95 0.43
CA PHE A 253 -2.69 10.25 0.98
C PHE A 253 -1.70 10.12 2.14
N THR A 254 -0.66 10.96 2.14
CA THR A 254 0.26 11.25 3.25
C THR A 254 0.76 12.68 3.13
N LYS A 255 1.01 13.32 4.26
CA LYS A 255 1.69 14.62 4.31
C LYS A 255 3.22 14.50 4.18
N GLY A 256 3.70 13.33 3.79
CA GLY A 256 5.10 13.08 3.56
C GLY A 256 5.90 12.83 4.82
N GLU A 257 7.13 13.35 4.85
CA GLU A 257 8.08 13.12 5.93
C GLU A 257 7.89 14.09 7.10
N LYS A 258 8.29 13.62 8.28
CA LYS A 258 8.42 14.43 9.49
C LYS A 258 9.82 14.33 10.05
N TYR A 259 10.33 15.45 10.52
CA TYR A 259 11.57 15.53 11.29
C TYR A 259 11.31 16.24 12.61
N LYS A 260 11.65 15.60 13.73
CA LYS A 260 11.35 16.11 15.08
C LYS A 260 9.89 16.54 15.28
N GLY A 261 8.96 15.78 14.69
CA GLY A 261 7.52 16.05 14.76
C GLY A 261 6.99 17.12 13.80
N LEU A 262 7.86 17.86 13.11
CA LEU A 262 7.47 18.88 12.13
C LEU A 262 7.34 18.26 10.74
N GLU A 263 6.24 18.57 10.04
CA GLU A 263 6.02 18.16 8.65
C GLU A 263 7.00 18.91 7.74
N THR A 264 7.71 18.17 6.89
CA THR A 264 8.70 18.73 5.98
C THR A 264 8.11 19.05 4.61
N GLY A 265 6.94 18.49 4.29
CA GLY A 265 6.31 18.55 2.98
C GLY A 265 6.98 17.66 1.92
N VAL A 266 8.03 16.93 2.30
CA VAL A 266 8.78 16.03 1.43
C VAL A 266 8.01 14.74 1.25
N HIS A 267 7.90 14.24 0.02
CA HIS A 267 7.14 13.03 -0.35
C HIS A 267 5.65 13.07 0.04
N GLU A 268 5.04 14.25 0.04
CA GLU A 268 3.59 14.36 0.16
C GLU A 268 2.93 13.60 -1.00
N THR A 269 1.95 12.77 -0.68
CA THR A 269 1.22 11.98 -1.67
C THR A 269 -0.27 12.23 -1.49
N ASN A 270 -0.95 12.56 -2.57
CA ASN A 270 -2.40 12.70 -2.63
C ASN A 270 -2.85 12.32 -4.03
N ASN A 271 -3.01 11.02 -4.25
CA ASN A 271 -3.16 10.43 -5.58
C ASN A 271 -4.37 9.51 -5.65
N VAL A 272 -5.01 9.50 -6.80
CA VAL A 272 -5.95 8.46 -7.22
C VAL A 272 -5.31 7.65 -8.35
N LEU A 273 -5.16 6.35 -8.14
CA LEU A 273 -4.77 5.42 -9.19
C LEU A 273 -5.98 4.58 -9.58
N THR A 274 -6.20 4.46 -10.87
CA THR A 274 -7.28 3.63 -11.44
C THR A 274 -6.71 2.64 -12.45
N GLY A 275 -7.28 1.47 -12.54
CA GLY A 275 -6.80 0.46 -13.47
C GLY A 275 -7.60 -0.83 -13.45
N PHE A 276 -6.99 -1.87 -13.99
CA PHE A 276 -7.61 -3.17 -14.19
C PHE A 276 -6.85 -4.25 -13.43
N GLY A 277 -7.58 -5.25 -12.99
CA GLY A 277 -7.05 -6.45 -12.37
C GLY A 277 -7.61 -7.71 -13.03
N LEU A 278 -6.85 -8.78 -12.94
CA LEU A 278 -7.25 -10.10 -13.37
C LEU A 278 -6.72 -11.13 -12.37
N ASP A 279 -7.62 -11.84 -11.73
CA ASP A 279 -7.29 -12.98 -10.87
C ASP A 279 -7.74 -14.27 -11.56
N ILE A 280 -6.86 -15.27 -11.57
CA ILE A 280 -7.11 -16.60 -12.12
C ILE A 280 -6.87 -17.62 -11.02
N PHE A 281 -7.84 -18.45 -10.74
CA PHE A 281 -7.74 -19.53 -9.77
C PHE A 281 -7.84 -20.88 -10.44
N VAL A 282 -6.79 -21.67 -10.30
CA VAL A 282 -6.74 -23.07 -10.76
C VAL A 282 -6.60 -23.97 -9.55
N LYS A 283 -7.68 -24.62 -9.13
CA LYS A 283 -7.73 -25.37 -7.89
C LYS A 283 -7.27 -24.48 -6.71
N ASN A 284 -6.17 -24.83 -6.06
CA ASN A 284 -5.61 -24.13 -4.91
C ASN A 284 -4.64 -23.01 -5.26
N ILE A 285 -4.30 -22.87 -6.53
CA ILE A 285 -3.35 -21.85 -6.99
C ILE A 285 -4.13 -20.62 -7.47
N GLY A 286 -3.77 -19.46 -6.98
CA GLY A 286 -4.25 -18.15 -7.44
C GLY A 286 -3.12 -17.37 -8.10
N ILE A 287 -3.37 -16.85 -9.28
CA ILE A 287 -2.49 -15.92 -10.00
C ILE A 287 -3.23 -14.59 -10.08
N SER A 288 -2.63 -13.54 -9.57
CA SER A 288 -3.18 -12.18 -9.55
C SER A 288 -2.32 -11.26 -10.38
N SER A 289 -2.94 -10.41 -11.19
CA SER A 289 -2.25 -9.34 -11.90
C SER A 289 -3.08 -8.06 -11.86
N SER A 290 -2.41 -6.92 -11.76
CA SER A 290 -3.08 -5.64 -11.91
C SER A 290 -2.14 -4.59 -12.46
N ILE A 291 -2.73 -3.64 -13.18
CA ILE A 291 -2.07 -2.44 -13.68
C ILE A 291 -2.95 -1.24 -13.33
N GLN A 292 -2.34 -0.24 -12.72
CA GLN A 292 -3.01 1.00 -12.36
C GLN A 292 -2.16 2.18 -12.83
N THR A 293 -2.82 3.24 -13.26
CA THR A 293 -2.20 4.52 -13.62
C THR A 293 -2.74 5.63 -12.75
N ASN A 294 -1.96 6.66 -12.56
CA ASN A 294 -2.40 7.85 -11.84
C ASN A 294 -3.43 8.61 -12.69
N THR A 295 -4.66 8.69 -12.19
CA THR A 295 -5.77 9.40 -12.87
C THR A 295 -6.01 10.78 -12.27
N TRP A 296 -5.59 11.01 -11.04
CA TRP A 296 -5.70 12.30 -10.39
C TRP A 296 -4.66 12.44 -9.27
N SER A 297 -4.08 13.63 -9.15
CA SER A 297 -3.21 14.00 -8.02
C SER A 297 -3.37 15.49 -7.72
N VAL A 298 -3.24 15.86 -6.45
CA VAL A 298 -3.04 17.27 -6.11
C VAL A 298 -1.71 17.71 -6.71
N LYS A 299 -1.68 18.91 -7.28
CA LYS A 299 -0.45 19.51 -7.76
C LYS A 299 0.46 19.76 -6.55
N THR A 300 1.44 18.92 -6.37
CA THR A 300 2.53 19.09 -5.43
C THR A 300 3.82 19.28 -6.24
N ASP A 301 4.80 19.91 -5.66
CA ASP A 301 6.12 20.10 -6.29
C ASP A 301 6.94 18.79 -6.37
N HIS A 302 6.29 17.66 -6.16
CA HIS A 302 6.91 16.33 -6.03
C HIS A 302 6.64 15.46 -7.26
N PRO A 303 7.50 14.43 -7.51
CA PRO A 303 7.31 13.53 -8.62
C PRO A 303 5.96 12.81 -8.52
N ARG A 304 5.26 12.73 -9.64
CA ARG A 304 3.97 12.05 -9.72
C ARG A 304 4.16 10.55 -9.84
N SER A 305 3.41 9.80 -9.05
CA SER A 305 3.25 8.38 -9.33
C SER A 305 2.68 8.20 -10.73
N SER A 306 3.43 7.57 -11.61
CA SER A 306 2.98 7.33 -12.99
C SER A 306 2.19 6.04 -13.11
N GLY A 307 2.53 5.01 -12.35
CA GLY A 307 1.82 3.75 -12.41
C GLY A 307 2.28 2.73 -11.39
N ARG A 308 1.42 1.74 -11.22
CA ARG A 308 1.67 0.57 -10.37
C ARG A 308 1.30 -0.70 -11.11
N VAL A 309 2.20 -1.67 -11.12
CA VAL A 309 1.96 -3.03 -11.58
C VAL A 309 2.10 -3.98 -10.41
N THR A 310 1.18 -4.94 -10.29
CA THR A 310 1.22 -5.95 -9.25
C THR A 310 1.05 -7.32 -9.88
N LEU A 311 1.89 -8.28 -9.48
CA LEU A 311 1.81 -9.68 -9.88
C LEU A 311 1.87 -10.54 -8.62
N GLY A 312 0.98 -11.50 -8.50
CA GLY A 312 0.88 -12.35 -7.31
C GLY A 312 0.70 -13.82 -7.67
N LEU A 313 1.31 -14.67 -6.86
CA LEU A 313 1.09 -16.10 -6.87
C LEU A 313 0.73 -16.52 -5.44
N THR A 314 -0.41 -17.19 -5.28
CA THR A 314 -0.92 -17.62 -3.98
C THR A 314 -1.27 -19.11 -4.02
N TYR A 315 -0.91 -19.83 -2.99
CA TYR A 315 -1.35 -21.19 -2.75
C TYR A 315 -2.29 -21.22 -1.56
N ASN A 316 -3.53 -21.67 -1.78
CA ASN A 316 -4.56 -21.82 -0.76
C ASN A 316 -4.45 -23.19 -0.13
N LEU A 317 -4.28 -23.24 1.20
CA LEU A 317 -4.19 -24.46 1.95
C LEU A 317 -5.60 -25.05 2.11
N ASN A 318 -5.78 -26.32 1.77
CA ASN A 318 -7.01 -27.05 2.10
C ASN A 318 -7.09 -27.13 3.63
N GLN A 319 -8.06 -26.47 4.23
CA GLN A 319 -8.28 -26.64 5.66
C GLN A 319 -8.92 -28.00 5.91
N LEU A 320 -8.15 -28.95 6.44
CA LEU A 320 -8.63 -30.23 7.01
C LEU A 320 -9.61 -30.03 8.19
N TYR A 321 -9.86 -28.78 8.60
CA TYR A 321 -10.67 -28.43 9.78
C TYR A 321 -12.18 -28.59 9.60
N TYR A 322 -12.69 -28.86 8.39
CA TYR A 322 -14.13 -29.05 8.17
C TYR A 322 -14.61 -30.49 8.23
N ALA A 323 -13.71 -31.45 8.51
CA ALA A 323 -14.06 -32.86 8.58
C ALA A 323 -14.37 -33.36 10.01
N ILE A 324 -14.32 -32.49 11.03
CA ILE A 324 -14.45 -32.90 12.44
C ILE A 324 -15.56 -32.10 13.19
N ASN A 325 -16.59 -31.59 12.52
CA ASN A 325 -17.81 -31.14 13.20
C ASN A 325 -18.97 -31.06 12.22
#